data_6550c42c3e7e9b0a6801ec84c97f0a87
#
_entry.id   6550c42c3e7e9b0a6801ec84c97f0a87
#
_cell.length_a   1.000
_cell.length_b   1.000
_cell.length_c   1.000
_cell.angle_alpha   90.00
_cell.angle_beta   90.00
_cell.angle_gamma   90.00
#
_symmetry.space_group_name_H-M   'P 1'
#
loop_
_entity.id
_entity.type
_entity.pdbx_description
1 polymer ?
#
loop_
_entity_poly.entity_id
_entity_poly.type
_entity_poly.pdbx_seq_one_letter_code
_entity_poly.pdbx_strand_id
1 'polypeptide(L)'
;MQVGIVGLGLIGGSAARAYKEAGHTVLATDRDRVMLDYAILCGAVDGPLATADLAECDLVLLCLYPGAVIEYMEENAAAFPKKGFVIDFCGTKKRVCDAGFALAEKHGFLYVGGHPMAGTHNSGFKYSRSDMFRGAPMVIVPPVYDDMALLDSIKKVLSPLEFGSFSVTDADSHDKRIAFTSQLAHVVSNAYVKSPEAKMHKGLSAGSYKDLTRVAWLNPDMWTELFLENRTHLLE
;
A
#
# COMPACT_ATOMS: atom_id res chain seq x y z
N MET A 1 -13.61 -10.35 12.23
CA MET A 1 -12.52 -9.45 12.64
C MET A 1 -13.01 -8.02 12.56
N GLN A 2 -12.45 -7.15 13.40
CA GLN A 2 -12.54 -5.71 13.25
C GLN A 2 -11.29 -5.20 12.53
N VAL A 3 -11.47 -4.51 11.42
CA VAL A 3 -10.39 -4.05 10.56
C VAL A 3 -10.42 -2.51 10.50
N GLY A 4 -9.31 -1.90 10.86
CA GLY A 4 -9.09 -0.46 10.72
C GLY A 4 -8.36 -0.15 9.41
N ILE A 5 -8.91 0.74 8.59
CA ILE A 5 -8.29 1.20 7.34
C ILE A 5 -7.90 2.67 7.49
N VAL A 6 -6.63 2.95 7.33
CA VAL A 6 -6.09 4.31 7.37
C VAL A 6 -5.76 4.77 5.95
N GLY A 7 -6.56 5.69 5.42
CA GLY A 7 -6.50 6.14 4.03
C GLY A 7 -7.45 5.40 3.10
N LEU A 8 -8.39 6.14 2.49
CA LEU A 8 -9.42 5.63 1.58
C LEU A 8 -9.12 5.98 0.11
N GLY A 9 -7.87 5.79 -0.30
CA GLY A 9 -7.50 5.85 -1.72
C GLY A 9 -7.93 4.60 -2.50
N LEU A 10 -7.27 4.35 -3.64
CA LEU A 10 -7.49 3.14 -4.44
C LEU A 10 -7.23 1.87 -3.62
N ILE A 11 -6.11 1.81 -2.93
CA ILE A 11 -5.65 0.62 -2.18
C ILE A 11 -6.50 0.41 -0.92
N GLY A 12 -6.61 1.44 -0.06
CA GLY A 12 -7.38 1.31 1.18
C GLY A 12 -8.88 1.11 0.94
N GLY A 13 -9.44 1.79 -0.06
CA GLY A 13 -10.84 1.57 -0.46
C GLY A 13 -11.09 0.17 -1.00
N SER A 14 -10.12 -0.40 -1.74
CA SER A 14 -10.22 -1.78 -2.23
C SER A 14 -10.13 -2.80 -1.09
N ALA A 15 -9.20 -2.58 -0.14
CA ALA A 15 -9.12 -3.40 1.06
C ALA A 15 -10.41 -3.34 1.88
N ALA A 16 -10.93 -2.13 2.12
CA ALA A 16 -12.20 -1.95 2.82
C ALA A 16 -13.33 -2.77 2.19
N ARG A 17 -13.51 -2.67 0.88
CA ARG A 17 -14.54 -3.44 0.15
C ARG A 17 -14.34 -4.95 0.26
N ALA A 18 -13.10 -5.44 0.13
CA ALA A 18 -12.80 -6.87 0.21
C ALA A 18 -13.13 -7.43 1.62
N TYR A 19 -12.72 -6.72 2.68
CA TYR A 19 -13.07 -7.12 4.04
C TYR A 19 -14.56 -7.05 4.33
N LYS A 20 -15.28 -6.05 3.78
CA LYS A 20 -16.74 -5.96 3.89
C LYS A 20 -17.44 -7.13 3.21
N GLU A 21 -17.05 -7.47 1.98
CA GLU A 21 -17.59 -8.64 1.26
C GLU A 21 -17.34 -9.95 1.98
N ALA A 22 -16.21 -10.06 2.69
CA ALA A 22 -15.88 -11.20 3.53
C ALA A 22 -16.61 -11.21 4.90
N GLY A 23 -17.51 -10.25 5.16
CA GLY A 23 -18.35 -10.22 6.35
C GLY A 23 -17.65 -9.67 7.60
N HIS A 24 -16.60 -8.87 7.44
CA HIS A 24 -15.87 -8.26 8.55
C HIS A 24 -16.42 -6.85 8.88
N THR A 25 -16.19 -6.40 10.11
CA THR A 25 -16.43 -5.01 10.51
C THR A 25 -15.26 -4.16 10.06
N VAL A 26 -15.53 -3.11 9.28
CA VAL A 26 -14.51 -2.22 8.73
C VAL A 26 -14.75 -0.80 9.23
N LEU A 27 -13.79 -0.26 9.96
CA LEU A 27 -13.73 1.15 10.34
C LEU A 27 -12.64 1.84 9.52
N ALA A 28 -12.83 3.09 9.14
CA ALA A 28 -11.82 3.79 8.36
C ALA A 28 -11.62 5.24 8.81
N THR A 29 -10.43 5.76 8.52
CA THR A 29 -10.15 7.19 8.62
C THR A 29 -9.51 7.69 7.33
N ASP A 30 -9.87 8.90 6.93
CA ASP A 30 -9.26 9.63 5.83
C ASP A 30 -9.28 11.12 6.18
N ARG A 31 -8.29 11.87 5.70
CA ARG A 31 -8.26 13.33 5.85
C ARG A 31 -9.41 14.03 5.12
N ASP A 32 -9.92 13.41 4.05
CA ASP A 32 -11.09 13.86 3.31
C ASP A 32 -12.35 13.25 3.94
N ARG A 33 -13.03 14.05 4.77
CA ARG A 33 -14.28 13.66 5.43
C ARG A 33 -15.39 13.31 4.43
N VAL A 34 -15.45 13.99 3.30
CA VAL A 34 -16.46 13.72 2.27
C VAL A 34 -16.24 12.34 1.67
N MET A 35 -14.98 11.95 1.50
CA MET A 35 -14.62 10.61 1.03
C MET A 35 -15.01 9.53 2.05
N LEU A 36 -14.76 9.76 3.33
CA LEU A 36 -15.15 8.84 4.40
C LEU A 36 -16.67 8.67 4.45
N ASP A 37 -17.42 9.77 4.45
CA ASP A 37 -18.89 9.75 4.47
C ASP A 37 -19.44 9.02 3.23
N TYR A 38 -18.85 9.21 2.07
CA TYR A 38 -19.21 8.49 0.85
C TYR A 38 -18.90 6.98 0.96
N ALA A 39 -17.75 6.60 1.54
CA ALA A 39 -17.39 5.20 1.75
C ALA A 39 -18.37 4.49 2.71
N ILE A 40 -18.85 5.17 3.73
CA ILE A 40 -19.90 4.68 4.65
C ILE A 40 -21.22 4.55 3.89
N LEU A 41 -21.63 5.59 3.16
CA LEU A 41 -22.90 5.60 2.43
C LEU A 41 -23.01 4.46 1.41
N CYS A 42 -21.89 4.13 0.73
CA CYS A 42 -21.88 3.02 -0.24
C CYS A 42 -21.61 1.64 0.39
N GLY A 43 -21.59 1.53 1.71
CA GLY A 43 -21.43 0.28 2.44
C GLY A 43 -20.05 -0.36 2.38
N ALA A 44 -19.03 0.38 1.96
CA ALA A 44 -17.66 -0.09 1.94
C ALA A 44 -16.97 -0.04 3.33
N VAL A 45 -17.53 0.77 4.24
CA VAL A 45 -17.04 1.03 5.59
C VAL A 45 -18.24 1.10 6.54
N ASP A 46 -18.12 0.57 7.76
CA ASP A 46 -19.21 0.60 8.75
C ASP A 46 -19.26 1.91 9.53
N GLY A 47 -18.14 2.60 9.66
CA GLY A 47 -18.06 3.84 10.41
C GLY A 47 -16.65 4.43 10.46
N PRO A 48 -16.52 5.61 11.09
CA PRO A 48 -15.22 6.24 11.28
C PRO A 48 -14.35 5.44 12.25
N LEU A 49 -13.05 5.38 11.97
CA LEU A 49 -12.02 4.84 12.86
C LEU A 49 -11.46 5.98 13.71
N ALA A 50 -11.80 6.01 14.98
CA ALA A 50 -11.18 6.93 15.95
C ALA A 50 -9.91 6.29 16.54
N THR A 51 -9.02 7.11 17.09
CA THR A 51 -7.79 6.61 17.76
C THR A 51 -8.12 5.61 18.88
N ALA A 52 -9.22 5.80 19.60
CA ALA A 52 -9.64 4.90 20.67
C ALA A 52 -10.04 3.50 20.15
N ASP A 53 -10.48 3.39 18.91
CA ASP A 53 -10.93 2.12 18.31
C ASP A 53 -9.75 1.25 17.85
N LEU A 54 -8.56 1.84 17.68
CA LEU A 54 -7.37 1.14 17.18
C LEU A 54 -7.02 -0.07 18.06
N ALA A 55 -7.13 0.06 19.38
CA ALA A 55 -6.79 -1.01 20.32
C ALA A 55 -7.65 -2.27 20.16
N GLU A 56 -8.87 -2.12 19.65
CA GLU A 56 -9.85 -3.20 19.47
C GLU A 56 -9.78 -3.83 18.05
N CYS A 57 -8.92 -3.30 17.17
CA CYS A 57 -8.74 -3.86 15.83
C CYS A 57 -7.93 -5.16 15.88
N ASP A 58 -8.38 -6.18 15.13
CA ASP A 58 -7.58 -7.37 14.82
C ASP A 58 -6.50 -7.06 13.78
N LEU A 59 -6.77 -6.09 12.91
CA LEU A 59 -5.89 -5.64 11.84
C LEU A 59 -6.06 -4.15 11.59
N VAL A 60 -4.95 -3.43 11.50
CA VAL A 60 -4.89 -2.04 11.02
C VAL A 60 -4.07 -2.00 9.74
N LEU A 61 -4.67 -1.58 8.63
CA LEU A 61 -4.00 -1.39 7.35
C LEU A 61 -3.70 0.10 7.13
N LEU A 62 -2.42 0.42 6.96
CA LEU A 62 -1.94 1.77 6.68
C LEU A 62 -1.79 1.95 5.17
N CYS A 63 -2.76 2.61 4.54
CA CYS A 63 -2.87 2.77 3.09
C CYS A 63 -2.64 4.22 2.64
N LEU A 64 -1.66 4.87 3.24
CA LEU A 64 -1.21 6.23 2.94
C LEU A 64 0.13 6.22 2.19
N TYR A 65 0.63 7.39 1.81
CA TYR A 65 2.00 7.55 1.31
C TYR A 65 3.01 7.35 2.45
N PRO A 66 4.25 6.93 2.17
CA PRO A 66 5.19 6.51 3.18
C PRO A 66 5.43 7.54 4.30
N GLY A 67 5.61 8.81 3.96
CA GLY A 67 5.76 9.89 4.94
C GLY A 67 4.55 10.02 5.86
N ALA A 68 3.35 10.01 5.29
CA ALA A 68 2.10 10.09 6.05
C ALA A 68 1.83 8.83 6.89
N VAL A 69 2.31 7.65 6.46
CA VAL A 69 2.26 6.43 7.28
C VAL A 69 3.13 6.58 8.52
N ILE A 70 4.34 7.12 8.37
CA ILE A 70 5.26 7.33 9.50
C ILE A 70 4.66 8.32 10.49
N GLU A 71 4.17 9.46 10.02
CA GLU A 71 3.50 10.46 10.86
C GLU A 71 2.31 9.85 11.62
N TYR A 72 1.44 9.12 10.92
CA TYR A 72 0.30 8.47 11.55
C TYR A 72 0.71 7.43 12.61
N MET A 73 1.77 6.65 12.34
CA MET A 73 2.30 5.69 13.32
C MET A 73 2.87 6.40 14.55
N GLU A 74 3.63 7.49 14.37
CA GLU A 74 4.20 8.27 15.49
C GLU A 74 3.10 8.84 16.40
N GLU A 75 2.05 9.39 15.81
CA GLU A 75 0.92 9.98 16.53
C GLU A 75 0.07 8.94 17.29
N ASN A 76 -0.06 7.73 16.74
CA ASN A 76 -1.02 6.73 17.24
C ASN A 76 -0.36 5.46 17.81
N ALA A 77 0.97 5.37 17.90
CA ALA A 77 1.69 4.16 18.31
C ALA A 77 1.23 3.56 19.64
N ALA A 78 0.88 4.39 20.62
CA ALA A 78 0.40 3.94 21.92
C ALA A 78 -0.99 3.29 21.88
N ALA A 79 -1.80 3.64 20.89
CA ALA A 79 -3.18 3.18 20.71
C ALA A 79 -3.29 1.92 19.84
N PHE A 80 -2.23 1.53 19.11
CA PHE A 80 -2.28 0.34 18.25
C PHE A 80 -2.55 -0.96 19.04
N PRO A 81 -3.21 -1.96 18.38
CA PRO A 81 -3.62 -3.19 19.03
C PRO A 81 -2.40 -3.98 19.50
N LYS A 82 -2.44 -4.50 20.74
CA LYS A 82 -1.34 -5.32 21.31
C LYS A 82 -1.42 -6.79 20.88
N LYS A 83 -2.56 -7.25 20.37
CA LYS A 83 -2.81 -8.62 19.91
C LYS A 83 -3.15 -8.72 18.43
N GLY A 84 -3.35 -7.57 17.77
CA GLY A 84 -3.63 -7.48 16.35
C GLY A 84 -2.38 -7.16 15.53
N PHE A 85 -2.60 -6.94 14.24
CA PHE A 85 -1.56 -6.58 13.29
C PHE A 85 -1.67 -5.13 12.87
N VAL A 86 -0.53 -4.46 12.69
CA VAL A 86 -0.42 -3.18 11.99
C VAL A 86 0.42 -3.43 10.74
N ILE A 87 -0.17 -3.28 9.56
CA ILE A 87 0.48 -3.58 8.28
C ILE A 87 0.40 -2.36 7.37
N ASP A 88 1.51 -1.86 6.87
CA ASP A 88 1.52 -0.83 5.84
C ASP A 88 1.41 -1.42 4.43
N PHE A 89 0.88 -0.66 3.49
CA PHE A 89 0.77 -1.03 2.08
C PHE A 89 1.55 -0.07 1.17
N CYS A 90 2.67 0.47 1.66
CA CYS A 90 3.52 1.39 0.90
C CYS A 90 4.30 0.71 -0.22
N GLY A 91 4.62 1.48 -1.25
CA GLY A 91 5.42 1.02 -2.40
C GLY A 91 6.92 0.93 -2.14
N THR A 92 7.44 1.57 -1.07
CA THR A 92 8.81 1.48 -0.56
C THR A 92 8.78 0.96 0.86
N LYS A 93 9.87 0.28 1.31
CA LYS A 93 9.87 -0.41 2.61
C LYS A 93 10.91 0.10 3.59
N LYS A 94 12.10 0.51 3.12
CA LYS A 94 13.22 0.78 4.02
C LYS A 94 12.85 1.79 5.11
N ARG A 95 12.42 2.97 4.72
CA ARG A 95 12.11 4.05 5.65
C ARG A 95 10.91 3.76 6.54
N VAL A 96 9.83 3.24 5.97
CA VAL A 96 8.60 2.95 6.72
C VAL A 96 8.79 1.76 7.69
N CYS A 97 9.55 0.74 7.30
CA CYS A 97 9.85 -0.40 8.17
C CYS A 97 10.79 -0.02 9.31
N ASP A 98 11.82 0.78 9.04
CA ASP A 98 12.72 1.27 10.11
C ASP A 98 11.93 2.02 11.20
N ALA A 99 11.03 2.93 10.80
CA ALA A 99 10.17 3.63 11.74
C ALA A 99 9.15 2.70 12.43
N GLY A 100 8.49 1.83 11.65
CA GLY A 100 7.46 0.93 12.14
C GLY A 100 7.98 -0.08 13.15
N PHE A 101 9.14 -0.71 12.90
CA PHE A 101 9.76 -1.64 13.85
C PHE A 101 10.23 -0.95 15.14
N ALA A 102 10.82 0.25 15.03
CA ALA A 102 11.25 1.01 16.21
C ALA A 102 10.06 1.41 17.10
N LEU A 103 8.95 1.86 16.49
CA LEU A 103 7.73 2.20 17.22
C LEU A 103 7.06 0.95 17.81
N ALA A 104 7.05 -0.16 17.07
CA ALA A 104 6.51 -1.44 17.52
C ALA A 104 7.25 -1.98 18.76
N GLU A 105 8.58 -1.93 18.75
CA GLU A 105 9.41 -2.31 19.88
C GLU A 105 9.12 -1.43 21.11
N LYS A 106 9.09 -0.11 20.91
CA LYS A 106 8.86 0.87 21.98
C LYS A 106 7.47 0.76 22.62
N HIS A 107 6.44 0.52 21.81
CA HIS A 107 5.03 0.57 22.23
C HIS A 107 4.36 -0.80 22.35
N GLY A 108 5.03 -1.90 21.98
CA GLY A 108 4.56 -3.27 22.17
C GLY A 108 3.38 -3.66 21.28
N PHE A 109 3.35 -3.23 20.03
CA PHE A 109 2.43 -3.74 19.00
C PHE A 109 3.17 -4.55 17.95
N LEU A 110 2.46 -5.30 17.11
CA LEU A 110 3.06 -6.09 16.03
C LEU A 110 2.95 -5.34 14.70
N TYR A 111 4.08 -4.86 14.20
CA TYR A 111 4.18 -4.22 12.89
C TYR A 111 4.75 -5.18 11.85
N VAL A 112 4.21 -5.11 10.64
CA VAL A 112 4.68 -5.85 9.46
C VAL A 112 4.71 -4.91 8.26
N GLY A 113 5.82 -4.84 7.56
CA GLY A 113 5.87 -4.17 6.27
C GLY A 113 5.15 -4.98 5.20
N GLY A 114 4.31 -4.33 4.40
CA GLY A 114 3.58 -4.96 3.31
C GLY A 114 3.65 -4.16 2.02
N HIS A 115 3.61 -4.85 0.88
CA HIS A 115 3.48 -4.20 -0.42
C HIS A 115 2.64 -5.09 -1.34
N PRO A 116 1.34 -4.79 -1.52
CA PRO A 116 0.53 -5.46 -2.51
C PRO A 116 1.00 -5.05 -3.91
N MET A 117 1.45 -6.04 -4.70
CA MET A 117 1.87 -5.81 -6.09
C MET A 117 0.65 -5.67 -7.01
N ALA A 118 -0.23 -4.75 -6.65
CA ALA A 118 -1.49 -4.48 -7.32
C ALA A 118 -1.73 -2.97 -7.42
N GLY A 119 -2.40 -2.57 -8.48
CA GLY A 119 -2.74 -1.17 -8.70
C GLY A 119 -3.16 -0.91 -10.13
N THR A 120 -3.64 0.29 -10.39
CA THR A 120 -3.98 0.77 -11.72
C THR A 120 -3.42 2.19 -11.89
N HIS A 121 -3.49 2.73 -13.11
CA HIS A 121 -3.13 4.13 -13.37
C HIS A 121 -4.12 5.13 -12.76
N ASN A 122 -5.27 4.67 -12.29
CA ASN A 122 -6.26 5.49 -11.63
C ASN A 122 -5.94 5.64 -10.13
N SER A 123 -6.35 6.74 -9.54
CA SER A 123 -6.22 7.01 -8.10
C SER A 123 -7.57 7.41 -7.49
N GLY A 124 -7.68 7.21 -6.17
CA GLY A 124 -8.85 7.58 -5.38
C GLY A 124 -9.87 6.46 -5.22
N PHE A 125 -10.72 6.63 -4.23
CA PHE A 125 -11.71 5.66 -3.76
C PHE A 125 -12.70 5.20 -4.86
N LYS A 126 -13.09 6.10 -5.77
CA LYS A 126 -14.06 5.81 -6.85
C LYS A 126 -13.61 4.69 -7.78
N TYR A 127 -12.31 4.39 -7.82
CA TYR A 127 -11.75 3.30 -8.63
C TYR A 127 -11.47 2.04 -7.81
N SER A 128 -11.76 2.06 -6.50
CA SER A 128 -11.57 0.91 -5.62
C SER A 128 -12.52 -0.22 -5.96
N ARG A 129 -12.02 -1.46 -5.86
CA ARG A 129 -12.76 -2.70 -6.12
C ARG A 129 -12.35 -3.75 -5.11
N SER A 130 -13.28 -4.60 -4.68
CA SER A 130 -13.01 -5.69 -3.74
C SER A 130 -12.04 -6.74 -4.30
N ASP A 131 -12.03 -6.94 -5.61
CA ASP A 131 -11.17 -7.91 -6.31
C ASP A 131 -9.82 -7.34 -6.76
N MET A 132 -9.43 -6.14 -6.30
CA MET A 132 -8.20 -5.44 -6.71
C MET A 132 -6.93 -6.29 -6.50
N PHE A 133 -6.90 -7.07 -5.43
CA PHE A 133 -5.72 -7.83 -5.00
C PHE A 133 -5.76 -9.29 -5.44
N ARG A 134 -6.91 -9.75 -5.97
CA ARG A 134 -7.12 -11.15 -6.33
C ARG A 134 -6.04 -11.64 -7.31
N GLY A 135 -5.31 -12.67 -6.87
CA GLY A 135 -4.24 -13.29 -7.65
C GLY A 135 -2.93 -12.49 -7.70
N ALA A 136 -2.90 -11.25 -7.19
CA ALA A 136 -1.68 -10.45 -7.17
C ALA A 136 -0.67 -10.99 -6.13
N PRO A 137 0.65 -10.78 -6.33
CA PRO A 137 1.63 -11.07 -5.30
C PRO A 137 1.53 -10.08 -4.13
N MET A 138 1.78 -10.56 -2.92
CA MET A 138 1.97 -9.76 -1.72
C MET A 138 3.39 -9.92 -1.21
N VAL A 139 4.12 -8.80 -1.05
CA VAL A 139 5.44 -8.82 -0.43
C VAL A 139 5.29 -8.48 1.05
N ILE A 140 5.95 -9.27 1.89
CA ILE A 140 5.94 -9.15 3.35
C ILE A 140 7.36 -8.91 3.84
N VAL A 141 7.52 -7.91 4.70
CA VAL A 141 8.72 -7.63 5.47
C VAL A 141 8.36 -7.81 6.95
N PRO A 142 8.51 -9.03 7.50
CA PRO A 142 8.15 -9.32 8.89
C PRO A 142 9.26 -8.90 9.85
N PRO A 143 8.97 -8.72 11.15
CA PRO A 143 10.00 -8.47 12.16
C PRO A 143 10.93 -9.68 12.38
N VAL A 144 10.44 -10.89 12.12
CA VAL A 144 11.18 -12.16 12.24
C VAL A 144 10.89 -13.02 11.01
N TYR A 145 11.93 -13.48 10.32
CA TYR A 145 11.79 -14.15 9.00
C TYR A 145 11.51 -15.64 9.07
N ASP A 146 11.94 -16.31 10.11
CA ASP A 146 11.82 -17.76 10.31
C ASP A 146 10.68 -18.18 11.27
N ASP A 147 9.84 -17.24 11.66
CA ASP A 147 8.64 -17.53 12.44
C ASP A 147 7.48 -17.95 11.52
N MET A 148 7.36 -19.25 11.28
CA MET A 148 6.31 -19.82 10.42
C MET A 148 4.91 -19.58 10.97
N ALA A 149 4.73 -19.52 12.30
CA ALA A 149 3.43 -19.27 12.92
C ALA A 149 3.00 -17.81 12.71
N LEU A 150 3.93 -16.87 12.79
CA LEU A 150 3.70 -15.47 12.44
C LEU A 150 3.30 -15.33 10.97
N LEU A 151 4.08 -15.91 10.05
CA LEU A 151 3.81 -15.83 8.61
C LEU A 151 2.45 -16.44 8.24
N ASP A 152 2.07 -17.56 8.86
CA ASP A 152 0.77 -18.18 8.66
C ASP A 152 -0.38 -17.29 9.20
N SER A 153 -0.16 -16.63 10.34
CA SER A 153 -1.11 -15.66 10.92
C SER A 153 -1.29 -14.43 10.03
N ILE A 154 -0.20 -13.90 9.46
CA ILE A 154 -0.25 -12.80 8.47
C ILE A 154 -1.07 -13.22 7.24
N LYS A 155 -0.81 -14.41 6.69
CA LYS A 155 -1.59 -14.94 5.57
C LYS A 155 -3.08 -15.06 5.89
N LYS A 156 -3.42 -15.51 7.10
CA LYS A 156 -4.81 -15.67 7.54
C LYS A 156 -5.53 -14.32 7.63
N VAL A 157 -4.92 -13.31 8.24
CA VAL A 157 -5.57 -11.98 8.36
C VAL A 157 -5.70 -11.29 7.02
N LEU A 158 -4.82 -11.55 6.06
CA LEU A 158 -4.87 -11.01 4.70
C LEU A 158 -5.69 -11.87 3.71
N SER A 159 -6.25 -13.01 4.15
CA SER A 159 -6.99 -13.93 3.25
C SER A 159 -8.18 -13.29 2.52
N PRO A 160 -8.92 -12.30 3.08
CA PRO A 160 -10.01 -11.64 2.35
C PRO A 160 -9.55 -10.86 1.11
N LEU A 161 -8.26 -10.54 1.00
CA LEU A 161 -7.68 -9.85 -0.15
C LEU A 161 -7.34 -10.79 -1.31
N GLU A 162 -7.41 -12.11 -1.12
CA GLU A 162 -7.24 -13.15 -2.14
C GLU A 162 -5.92 -13.05 -2.92
N PHE A 163 -4.81 -12.70 -2.24
CA PHE A 163 -3.49 -12.69 -2.87
C PHE A 163 -3.11 -14.06 -3.44
N GLY A 164 -2.54 -14.09 -4.66
CA GLY A 164 -2.15 -15.32 -5.33
C GLY A 164 -0.84 -15.92 -4.81
N SER A 165 0.04 -15.07 -4.26
CA SER A 165 1.32 -15.52 -3.70
C SER A 165 1.83 -14.55 -2.62
N PHE A 166 2.70 -15.07 -1.75
CA PHE A 166 3.39 -14.28 -0.74
C PHE A 166 4.89 -14.44 -0.90
N SER A 167 5.60 -13.31 -0.90
CA SER A 167 7.07 -13.26 -0.92
C SER A 167 7.55 -12.59 0.36
N VAL A 168 8.50 -13.23 1.07
CA VAL A 168 9.10 -12.70 2.29
C VAL A 168 10.49 -12.17 1.95
N THR A 169 10.82 -10.96 2.37
CA THR A 169 12.11 -10.32 2.12
C THR A 169 12.40 -9.27 3.19
N ASP A 170 13.62 -8.78 3.28
CA ASP A 170 13.97 -7.59 4.06
C ASP A 170 13.65 -6.30 3.29
N ALA A 171 13.60 -5.18 4.00
CA ALA A 171 13.20 -3.90 3.45
C ALA A 171 14.17 -3.37 2.38
N ASP A 172 15.49 -3.54 2.59
CA ASP A 172 16.52 -3.09 1.66
C ASP A 172 16.49 -3.90 0.36
N SER A 173 16.46 -5.23 0.46
CA SER A 173 16.31 -6.13 -0.68
C SER A 173 15.02 -5.90 -1.46
N HIS A 174 13.92 -5.56 -0.76
CA HIS A 174 12.67 -5.15 -1.39
C HIS A 174 12.90 -3.91 -2.25
N ASP A 175 13.39 -2.83 -1.65
CA ASP A 175 13.53 -1.54 -2.31
C ASP A 175 14.50 -1.60 -3.50
N LYS A 176 15.58 -2.38 -3.38
CA LYS A 176 16.51 -2.64 -4.49
C LYS A 176 15.82 -3.32 -5.68
N ARG A 177 14.98 -4.32 -5.43
CA ARG A 177 14.23 -5.01 -6.50
C ARG A 177 13.16 -4.12 -7.10
N ILE A 178 12.43 -3.34 -6.29
CA ILE A 178 11.39 -2.43 -6.74
C ILE A 178 11.98 -1.28 -7.57
N ALA A 179 13.19 -0.80 -7.25
CA ALA A 179 13.90 0.17 -8.09
C ALA A 179 13.99 -0.32 -9.54
N PHE A 180 14.38 -1.57 -9.75
CA PHE A 180 14.53 -2.14 -11.08
C PHE A 180 13.18 -2.55 -11.71
N THR A 181 12.37 -3.34 -11.00
CA THR A 181 11.19 -3.98 -11.58
C THR A 181 10.00 -3.03 -11.78
N SER A 182 9.98 -1.91 -11.07
CA SER A 182 8.88 -0.93 -11.09
C SER A 182 9.38 0.48 -11.40
N GLN A 183 10.22 1.05 -10.54
CA GLN A 183 10.56 2.47 -10.59
C GLN A 183 11.32 2.85 -11.85
N LEU A 184 12.32 2.07 -12.25
CA LEU A 184 13.09 2.32 -13.47
C LEU A 184 12.20 2.29 -14.72
N ALA A 185 11.23 1.39 -14.79
CA ALA A 185 10.27 1.35 -15.90
C ALA A 185 9.48 2.66 -16.03
N HIS A 186 9.05 3.25 -14.91
CA HIS A 186 8.38 4.54 -14.90
C HIS A 186 9.31 5.70 -15.28
N VAL A 187 10.55 5.70 -14.80
CA VAL A 187 11.56 6.71 -15.16
C VAL A 187 11.82 6.69 -16.67
N VAL A 188 12.09 5.51 -17.22
CA VAL A 188 12.35 5.30 -18.67
C VAL A 188 11.15 5.74 -19.51
N SER A 189 9.96 5.31 -19.13
CA SER A 189 8.72 5.67 -19.84
C SER A 189 8.46 7.17 -19.81
N ASN A 190 8.66 7.82 -18.66
CA ASN A 190 8.52 9.27 -18.53
C ASN A 190 9.57 10.05 -19.35
N ALA A 191 10.83 9.63 -19.32
CA ALA A 191 11.88 10.21 -20.14
C ALA A 191 11.56 10.07 -21.64
N TYR A 192 11.06 8.90 -22.04
CA TYR A 192 10.70 8.59 -23.41
C TYR A 192 9.59 9.49 -23.94
N VAL A 193 8.47 9.66 -23.21
CA VAL A 193 7.36 10.51 -23.69
C VAL A 193 7.67 12.01 -23.62
N LYS A 194 8.68 12.41 -22.85
CA LYS A 194 9.14 13.81 -22.75
C LYS A 194 10.15 14.19 -23.84
N SER A 195 10.65 13.21 -24.62
CA SER A 195 11.56 13.51 -25.71
C SER A 195 10.88 14.36 -26.79
N PRO A 196 11.61 15.23 -27.50
CA PRO A 196 11.04 16.02 -28.59
C PRO A 196 10.37 15.15 -29.67
N GLU A 197 10.94 14.00 -29.99
CA GLU A 197 10.47 13.06 -30.99
C GLU A 197 9.10 12.47 -30.65
N ALA A 198 8.81 12.31 -29.36
CA ALA A 198 7.53 11.79 -28.90
C ALA A 198 6.35 12.67 -29.33
N LYS A 199 6.55 13.96 -29.58
CA LYS A 199 5.50 14.87 -30.07
C LYS A 199 5.15 14.64 -31.53
N MET A 200 6.03 14.02 -32.30
CA MET A 200 5.90 13.81 -33.75
C MET A 200 5.51 12.37 -34.12
N HIS A 201 5.22 11.51 -33.15
CA HIS A 201 4.97 10.08 -33.36
C HIS A 201 3.63 9.77 -34.07
N LYS A 202 2.72 10.74 -34.18
CA LYS A 202 1.35 10.51 -34.69
C LYS A 202 1.37 9.93 -36.10
N GLY A 203 0.77 8.75 -36.23
CA GLY A 203 0.75 7.99 -37.48
C GLY A 203 1.97 7.11 -37.74
N LEU A 204 3.02 7.20 -36.91
CA LEU A 204 4.27 6.43 -37.02
C LEU A 204 4.52 5.51 -35.81
N SER A 205 3.55 5.35 -34.92
CA SER A 205 3.68 4.53 -33.70
C SER A 205 2.72 3.34 -33.72
N ALA A 206 3.16 2.23 -33.14
CA ALA A 206 2.41 0.97 -33.03
C ALA A 206 2.49 0.40 -31.62
N GLY A 207 2.33 -0.92 -31.45
CA GLY A 207 2.28 -1.61 -30.17
C GLY A 207 3.42 -1.27 -29.22
N SER A 208 4.67 -1.33 -29.71
CA SER A 208 5.86 -1.06 -28.89
C SER A 208 5.84 0.33 -28.22
N TYR A 209 5.41 1.36 -28.95
CA TYR A 209 5.24 2.70 -28.40
C TYR A 209 4.18 2.71 -27.30
N LYS A 210 3.01 2.09 -27.57
CA LYS A 210 1.90 2.00 -26.64
C LYS A 210 2.29 1.26 -25.34
N ASP A 211 3.01 0.15 -25.49
CA ASP A 211 3.43 -0.66 -24.34
C ASP A 211 4.42 0.08 -23.46
N LEU A 212 5.44 0.71 -24.06
CA LEU A 212 6.44 1.48 -23.31
C LEU A 212 5.86 2.73 -22.64
N THR A 213 4.91 3.41 -23.31
CA THR A 213 4.34 4.66 -22.78
C THR A 213 3.17 4.46 -21.82
N ARG A 214 2.64 3.25 -21.69
CA ARG A 214 1.52 2.93 -20.81
C ARG A 214 1.74 3.35 -19.36
N VAL A 215 2.95 3.19 -18.85
CA VAL A 215 3.32 3.51 -17.48
C VAL A 215 3.84 4.95 -17.30
N ALA A 216 3.86 5.77 -18.35
CA ALA A 216 4.19 7.20 -18.26
C ALA A 216 3.08 8.01 -17.58
N TRP A 217 1.85 7.52 -17.61
CA TRP A 217 0.74 8.13 -16.89
C TRP A 217 0.81 7.76 -15.41
N LEU A 218 1.16 8.72 -14.58
CA LEU A 218 1.40 8.50 -13.15
C LEU A 218 0.93 9.71 -12.33
N ASN A 219 0.71 9.49 -11.03
CA ASN A 219 0.47 10.57 -10.06
C ASN A 219 1.83 11.21 -9.69
N PRO A 220 2.07 12.50 -10.03
CA PRO A 220 3.37 13.12 -9.82
C PRO A 220 3.80 13.18 -8.36
N ASP A 221 2.89 13.48 -7.43
CA ASP A 221 3.22 13.64 -6.02
C ASP A 221 3.66 12.31 -5.41
N MET A 222 2.87 11.25 -5.62
CA MET A 222 3.19 9.90 -5.16
C MET A 222 4.53 9.40 -5.72
N TRP A 223 4.73 9.52 -7.03
CA TRP A 223 5.93 8.99 -7.66
C TRP A 223 7.18 9.80 -7.31
N THR A 224 7.04 11.11 -7.08
CA THR A 224 8.15 11.94 -6.58
C THR A 224 8.60 11.44 -5.21
N GLU A 225 7.68 11.21 -4.27
CA GLU A 225 8.01 10.67 -2.95
C GLU A 225 8.70 9.30 -3.08
N LEU A 226 8.11 8.35 -3.82
CA LEU A 226 8.67 7.02 -3.98
C LEU A 226 10.07 7.00 -4.63
N PHE A 227 10.31 7.87 -5.62
CA PHE A 227 11.64 7.99 -6.25
C PHE A 227 12.67 8.59 -5.30
N LEU A 228 12.30 9.61 -4.53
CA LEU A 228 13.20 10.24 -3.57
C LEU A 228 13.53 9.31 -2.40
N GLU A 229 12.57 8.57 -1.89
CA GLU A 229 12.80 7.60 -0.82
C GLU A 229 13.70 6.45 -1.24
N ASN A 230 13.59 5.98 -2.48
CA ASN A 230 14.40 4.89 -3.01
C ASN A 230 15.54 5.36 -3.93
N ARG A 231 15.95 6.61 -3.79
CA ARG A 231 16.93 7.25 -4.69
C ARG A 231 18.24 6.48 -4.82
N THR A 232 18.75 5.93 -3.72
CA THR A 232 20.02 5.21 -3.70
C THR A 232 19.98 4.02 -4.65
N HIS A 233 19.00 3.13 -4.49
CA HIS A 233 18.85 1.95 -5.35
C HIS A 233 18.45 2.29 -6.79
N LEU A 234 17.74 3.40 -6.98
CA LEU A 234 17.33 3.83 -8.33
C LEU A 234 18.51 4.41 -9.15
N LEU A 235 19.56 4.87 -8.48
CA LEU A 235 20.78 5.39 -9.14
C LEU A 235 21.87 4.34 -9.36
N GLU A 236 21.80 3.16 -8.72
CA GLU A 236 22.67 2.02 -8.96
C GLU A 236 22.35 1.32 -10.29
#